data_f73ca6aa9a868b12192955d977d89985
#
_entry.id   f73ca6aa9a868b12192955d977d89985
#
_cell.length_a   1.000
_cell.length_b   1.000
_cell.length_c   1.000
_cell.angle_alpha   90.00
_cell.angle_beta   90.00
_cell.angle_gamma   90.00
#
_symmetry.space_group_name_H-M   'P 1'
#
loop_
_entity.id
_entity.type
_entity.pdbx_description
1 polymer ?
#
loop_
_entity_poly.entity_id
_entity_poly.type
_entity_poly.pdbx_seq_one_letter_code
_entity_poly.pdbx_strand_id
1 'polypeptide(L)'
;QLTVTTQTDLQQLAASIKDARVETMRTAEQLKITLGTLNALAKQKEGDLRPAYNTFSAEVPKTESAAAWTLTRSKWMSSDGRKYFQDWQKTVSSIANESLRKKAQKRLDTVKLSYDKVEASLVQAGEKFKPFLSDLTDIQKALATDVTAGGVKAIRGTVKSANWNHQFVNNSVNAALKEMARMEKALSTEAK
;
A
#
# COMPACT_ATOMS: atom_id res chain seq x y z
N GLN A 1 35.51 -8.13 4.74
CA GLN A 1 34.87 -7.02 4.01
C GLN A 1 33.44 -7.32 3.54
N LEU A 2 33.06 -8.58 3.29
CA LEU A 2 31.71 -8.99 2.89
C LEU A 2 30.66 -8.78 4.01
N THR A 3 31.05 -8.94 5.27
CA THR A 3 30.16 -8.90 6.44
C THR A 3 29.57 -7.51 6.73
N VAL A 4 30.32 -6.44 6.52
CA VAL A 4 29.87 -5.06 6.83
C VAL A 4 28.83 -4.58 5.80
N THR A 5 29.04 -4.88 4.52
CA THR A 5 28.14 -4.45 3.44
C THR A 5 26.77 -5.14 3.56
N THR A 6 26.75 -6.45 3.89
CA THR A 6 25.51 -7.22 4.01
C THR A 6 24.67 -6.80 5.23
N GLN A 7 25.32 -6.45 6.36
CA GLN A 7 24.63 -5.90 7.53
C GLN A 7 23.99 -4.54 7.25
N THR A 8 24.71 -3.66 6.53
CA THR A 8 24.18 -2.35 6.11
C THR A 8 23.00 -2.51 5.19
N ASP A 9 23.06 -3.44 4.22
CA ASP A 9 21.95 -3.72 3.29
C ASP A 9 20.74 -4.30 4.00
N LEU A 10 20.94 -5.16 5.01
CA LEU A 10 19.87 -5.67 5.87
C LEU A 10 19.17 -4.55 6.63
N GLN A 11 19.94 -3.66 7.26
CA GLN A 11 19.39 -2.51 7.98
C GLN A 11 18.63 -1.56 7.06
N GLN A 12 19.17 -1.33 5.85
CA GLN A 12 18.54 -0.46 4.87
C GLN A 12 17.23 -1.05 4.35
N LEU A 13 17.18 -2.35 4.05
CA LEU A 13 15.94 -3.03 3.67
C LEU A 13 14.91 -3.00 4.80
N ALA A 14 15.31 -3.28 6.03
CA ALA A 14 14.42 -3.22 7.19
C ALA A 14 13.82 -1.82 7.38
N ALA A 15 14.62 -0.77 7.21
CA ALA A 15 14.16 0.61 7.27
C ALA A 15 13.19 0.95 6.11
N SER A 16 13.49 0.51 4.89
CA SER A 16 12.62 0.73 3.72
C SER A 16 11.28 0.01 3.85
N ILE A 17 11.26 -1.20 4.40
CA ILE A 17 10.01 -1.94 4.68
C ILE A 17 9.18 -1.20 5.74
N LYS A 18 9.81 -0.73 6.81
CA LYS A 18 9.14 0.05 7.85
C LYS A 18 8.53 1.34 7.28
N ASP A 19 9.28 2.08 6.48
CA ASP A 19 8.81 3.32 5.86
C ASP A 19 7.65 3.05 4.89
N ALA A 20 7.76 2.01 4.05
CA ALA A 20 6.68 1.61 3.16
C ALA A 20 5.44 1.17 3.94
N ARG A 21 5.60 0.46 5.06
CA ARG A 21 4.49 0.07 5.94
C ARG A 21 3.77 1.27 6.53
N VAL A 22 4.51 2.24 7.06
CA VAL A 22 3.94 3.45 7.64
C VAL A 22 3.15 4.24 6.60
N GLU A 23 3.70 4.44 5.40
CA GLU A 23 2.99 5.15 4.33
C GLU A 23 1.78 4.38 3.83
N THR A 24 1.86 3.05 3.74
CA THR A 24 0.72 2.20 3.35
C THR A 24 -0.41 2.31 4.38
N MET A 25 -0.09 2.34 5.67
CA MET A 25 -1.08 2.54 6.74
C MET A 25 -1.75 3.92 6.64
N ARG A 26 -0.97 4.97 6.39
CA ARG A 26 -1.49 6.34 6.20
C ARG A 26 -2.42 6.41 4.98
N THR A 27 -2.02 5.78 3.88
CA THR A 27 -2.86 5.71 2.68
C THR A 27 -4.16 4.97 2.96
N ALA A 28 -4.11 3.83 3.63
CA ALA A 28 -5.31 3.08 4.01
C ALA A 28 -6.29 3.93 4.85
N GLU A 29 -5.77 4.70 5.81
CA GLU A 29 -6.60 5.60 6.61
C GLU A 29 -7.18 6.76 5.78
N GLN A 30 -6.39 7.36 4.88
CA GLN A 30 -6.87 8.41 4.00
C GLN A 30 -7.98 7.92 3.05
N LEU A 31 -7.84 6.73 2.48
CA LEU A 31 -8.88 6.13 1.65
C LEU A 31 -10.19 5.95 2.43
N LYS A 32 -10.09 5.48 3.67
CA LYS A 32 -11.24 5.31 4.56
C LYS A 32 -11.93 6.64 4.89
N ILE A 33 -11.14 7.68 5.18
CA ILE A 33 -11.66 9.04 5.43
C ILE A 33 -12.41 9.55 4.20
N THR A 34 -11.79 9.48 3.03
CA THR A 34 -12.36 9.96 1.77
C THR A 34 -13.67 9.24 1.44
N LEU A 35 -13.68 7.91 1.56
CA LEU A 35 -14.90 7.12 1.36
C LEU A 35 -15.99 7.47 2.38
N GLY A 36 -15.61 7.73 3.62
CA GLY A 36 -16.53 8.17 4.67
C GLY A 36 -17.20 9.50 4.32
N THR A 37 -16.46 10.48 3.81
CA THR A 37 -17.02 11.77 3.37
C THR A 37 -17.93 11.62 2.14
N LEU A 38 -17.58 10.74 1.21
CA LEU A 38 -18.42 10.40 0.07
C LEU A 38 -19.74 9.76 0.51
N ASN A 39 -19.68 8.79 1.40
CA ASN A 39 -20.86 8.09 1.91
C ASN A 39 -21.78 9.03 2.71
N ALA A 40 -21.20 9.96 3.47
CA ALA A 40 -21.98 10.99 4.18
C ALA A 40 -22.73 11.89 3.21
N LEU A 41 -22.07 12.36 2.15
CA LEU A 41 -22.68 13.14 1.07
C LEU A 41 -23.82 12.37 0.39
N ALA A 42 -23.56 11.12 0.03
CA ALA A 42 -24.54 10.26 -0.65
C ALA A 42 -25.78 9.93 0.19
N LYS A 43 -25.66 9.96 1.51
CA LYS A 43 -26.75 9.71 2.48
C LYS A 43 -27.57 10.95 2.83
N GLN A 44 -27.05 12.16 2.58
CA GLN A 44 -27.75 13.38 2.93
C GLN A 44 -29.01 13.55 2.07
N LYS A 45 -30.15 13.68 2.73
CA LYS A 45 -31.46 13.78 2.06
C LYS A 45 -32.07 15.18 2.09
N GLU A 46 -31.60 16.01 3.00
CA GLU A 46 -32.14 17.34 3.28
C GLU A 46 -31.03 18.36 3.51
N GLY A 47 -31.37 19.62 3.35
CA GLY A 47 -30.47 20.74 3.60
C GLY A 47 -29.52 21.05 2.44
N ASP A 48 -28.58 21.94 2.70
CA ASP A 48 -27.56 22.36 1.72
C ASP A 48 -26.48 21.27 1.57
N LEU A 49 -26.34 20.75 0.37
CA LEU A 49 -25.37 19.69 0.04
C LEU A 49 -23.94 20.21 -0.20
N ARG A 50 -23.78 21.53 -0.41
CA ARG A 50 -22.47 22.14 -0.71
C ARG A 50 -21.41 21.89 0.34
N PRO A 51 -21.67 22.02 1.65
CA PRO A 51 -20.67 21.74 2.67
C PRO A 51 -20.15 20.28 2.62
N ALA A 52 -21.05 19.31 2.46
CA ALA A 52 -20.68 17.89 2.37
C ALA A 52 -19.89 17.59 1.07
N TYR A 53 -20.29 18.21 -0.04
CA TYR A 53 -19.55 18.12 -1.30
C TYR A 53 -18.13 18.73 -1.17
N ASN A 54 -18.01 19.90 -0.57
CA ASN A 54 -16.72 20.56 -0.37
C ASN A 54 -15.79 19.71 0.51
N THR A 55 -16.32 19.09 1.56
CA THR A 55 -15.57 18.19 2.44
C THR A 55 -15.08 16.98 1.65
N PHE A 56 -15.93 16.30 0.90
CA PHE A 56 -15.54 15.18 0.05
C PHE A 56 -14.51 15.62 -1.01
N SER A 57 -14.78 16.70 -1.73
CA SER A 57 -13.92 17.20 -2.80
C SER A 57 -12.50 17.55 -2.31
N ALA A 58 -12.37 18.07 -1.09
CA ALA A 58 -11.08 18.37 -0.46
C ALA A 58 -10.26 17.10 -0.11
N GLU A 59 -10.92 15.98 0.12
CA GLU A 59 -10.23 14.72 0.46
C GLU A 59 -9.67 13.99 -0.77
N VAL A 60 -10.18 14.23 -1.97
CA VAL A 60 -9.73 13.54 -3.21
C VAL A 60 -8.24 13.77 -3.49
N PRO A 61 -7.70 15.01 -3.53
CA PRO A 61 -6.29 15.23 -3.76
C PRO A 61 -5.39 14.67 -2.63
N LYS A 62 -5.88 14.60 -1.40
CA LYS A 62 -5.16 13.95 -0.30
C LYS A 62 -5.02 12.43 -0.54
N THR A 63 -6.05 11.81 -1.10
CA THR A 63 -6.03 10.40 -1.50
C THR A 63 -5.00 10.15 -2.59
N GLU A 64 -4.96 10.98 -3.62
CA GLU A 64 -3.95 10.91 -4.69
C GLU A 64 -2.53 11.06 -4.15
N SER A 65 -2.32 12.05 -3.29
CA SER A 65 -1.02 12.32 -2.67
C SER A 65 -0.54 11.17 -1.80
N ALA A 66 -1.41 10.62 -0.95
CA ALA A 66 -1.09 9.49 -0.09
C ALA A 66 -0.70 8.24 -0.91
N ALA A 67 -1.44 7.93 -1.97
CA ALA A 67 -1.13 6.82 -2.87
C ALA A 67 0.20 7.03 -3.60
N ALA A 68 0.51 8.25 -4.04
CA ALA A 68 1.78 8.60 -4.66
C ALA A 68 2.97 8.39 -3.71
N TRP A 69 2.84 8.76 -2.45
CA TRP A 69 3.88 8.53 -1.43
C TRP A 69 4.08 7.04 -1.15
N THR A 70 3.01 6.26 -1.06
CA THR A 70 3.11 4.79 -0.92
C THR A 70 3.84 4.18 -2.11
N LEU A 71 3.55 4.61 -3.34
CA LEU A 71 4.24 4.16 -4.54
C LEU A 71 5.74 4.49 -4.49
N THR A 72 6.10 5.68 -4.07
CA THR A 72 7.50 6.11 -3.93
C THR A 72 8.25 5.26 -2.90
N ARG A 73 7.68 5.04 -1.73
CA ARG A 73 8.27 4.18 -0.68
C ARG A 73 8.39 2.73 -1.14
N SER A 74 7.40 2.23 -1.87
CA SER A 74 7.43 0.87 -2.44
C SER A 74 8.55 0.69 -3.45
N LYS A 75 8.82 1.69 -4.29
CA LYS A 75 9.95 1.68 -5.25
C LYS A 75 11.30 1.65 -4.54
N TRP A 76 11.47 2.41 -3.47
CA TRP A 76 12.69 2.39 -2.67
C TRP A 76 12.88 1.04 -1.99
N MET A 77 11.84 0.49 -1.40
CA MET A 77 11.84 -0.85 -0.83
C MET A 77 12.23 -1.91 -1.87
N SER A 78 11.67 -1.85 -3.08
CA SER A 78 12.02 -2.78 -4.16
C SER A 78 13.48 -2.69 -4.58
N SER A 79 14.04 -1.48 -4.64
CA SER A 79 15.46 -1.26 -4.94
C SER A 79 16.37 -1.88 -3.87
N ASP A 80 16.08 -1.58 -2.61
CA ASP A 80 16.85 -2.10 -1.47
C ASP A 80 16.72 -3.62 -1.34
N GLY A 81 15.52 -4.15 -1.56
CA GLY A 81 15.26 -5.58 -1.55
C GLY A 81 16.02 -6.35 -2.61
N ARG A 82 16.05 -5.83 -3.82
CA ARG A 82 16.80 -6.43 -4.94
C ARG A 82 18.28 -6.54 -4.60
N LYS A 83 18.87 -5.46 -4.11
CA LYS A 83 20.28 -5.44 -3.72
C LYS A 83 20.55 -6.44 -2.59
N TYR A 84 19.75 -6.41 -1.54
CA TYR A 84 19.92 -7.28 -0.38
C TYR A 84 19.86 -8.78 -0.74
N PHE A 85 18.85 -9.21 -1.50
CA PHE A 85 18.69 -10.61 -1.86
C PHE A 85 19.75 -11.08 -2.87
N GLN A 86 20.21 -10.21 -3.77
CA GLN A 86 21.31 -10.53 -4.66
C GLN A 86 22.61 -10.76 -3.88
N ASP A 87 22.93 -9.90 -2.93
CA ASP A 87 24.14 -10.02 -2.13
C ASP A 87 24.06 -11.19 -1.16
N TRP A 88 22.89 -11.45 -0.59
CA TRP A 88 22.68 -12.65 0.24
C TRP A 88 22.85 -13.93 -0.59
N GLN A 89 22.32 -14.01 -1.80
CA GLN A 89 22.51 -15.17 -2.69
C GLN A 89 24.00 -15.41 -3.02
N LYS A 90 24.77 -14.36 -3.31
CA LYS A 90 26.22 -14.47 -3.52
C LYS A 90 26.91 -15.05 -2.31
N THR A 91 26.57 -14.58 -1.12
CA THR A 91 27.13 -15.07 0.15
C THR A 91 26.79 -16.54 0.35
N VAL A 92 25.55 -16.94 0.19
CA VAL A 92 25.12 -18.34 0.31
C VAL A 92 25.91 -19.24 -0.67
N SER A 93 26.05 -18.79 -1.91
CA SER A 93 26.77 -19.56 -2.95
C SER A 93 28.27 -19.73 -2.63
N SER A 94 28.84 -18.86 -1.81
CA SER A 94 30.26 -18.93 -1.39
C SER A 94 30.51 -19.87 -0.22
N ILE A 95 29.47 -20.39 0.44
CA ILE A 95 29.62 -21.31 1.59
C ILE A 95 30.14 -22.65 1.11
N ALA A 96 31.33 -23.02 1.55
CA ALA A 96 31.98 -24.28 1.18
C ALA A 96 31.27 -25.51 1.76
N ASN A 97 30.84 -25.44 3.04
CA ASN A 97 30.14 -26.53 3.71
C ASN A 97 28.75 -26.73 3.04
N GLU A 98 28.57 -27.85 2.37
CA GLU A 98 27.37 -28.16 1.60
C GLU A 98 26.11 -28.21 2.48
N SER A 99 26.18 -28.85 3.65
CA SER A 99 25.02 -28.92 4.56
C SER A 99 24.58 -27.54 5.04
N LEU A 100 25.54 -26.70 5.42
CA LEU A 100 25.29 -25.32 5.84
C LEU A 100 24.74 -24.48 4.67
N ARG A 101 25.33 -24.62 3.48
CA ARG A 101 24.87 -23.92 2.27
C ARG A 101 23.40 -24.24 1.95
N LYS A 102 23.00 -25.52 2.01
CA LYS A 102 21.60 -25.94 1.80
C LYS A 102 20.64 -25.32 2.82
N LYS A 103 21.04 -25.28 4.09
CA LYS A 103 20.23 -24.66 5.16
C LYS A 103 20.12 -23.13 4.95
N ALA A 104 21.22 -22.48 4.62
CA ALA A 104 21.26 -21.05 4.33
C ALA A 104 20.41 -20.68 3.09
N GLN A 105 20.47 -21.52 2.03
CA GLN A 105 19.63 -21.33 0.84
C GLN A 105 18.15 -21.43 1.18
N LYS A 106 17.76 -22.45 1.94
CA LYS A 106 16.35 -22.60 2.37
C LYS A 106 15.86 -21.40 3.18
N ARG A 107 16.71 -20.84 4.04
CA ARG A 107 16.40 -19.64 4.81
C ARG A 107 16.20 -18.44 3.91
N LEU A 108 17.11 -18.21 2.95
CA LEU A 108 17.01 -17.16 1.96
C LEU A 108 15.70 -17.28 1.16
N ASP A 109 15.42 -18.47 0.63
CA ASP A 109 14.21 -18.72 -0.17
C ASP A 109 12.93 -18.43 0.62
N THR A 110 12.88 -18.80 1.89
CA THR A 110 11.75 -18.55 2.78
C THR A 110 11.51 -17.05 3.00
N VAL A 111 12.58 -16.31 3.28
CA VAL A 111 12.49 -14.86 3.50
C VAL A 111 12.14 -14.12 2.20
N LYS A 112 12.77 -14.52 1.10
CA LYS A 112 12.49 -13.94 -0.21
C LYS A 112 11.04 -14.17 -0.64
N LEU A 113 10.47 -15.33 -0.38
CA LEU A 113 9.08 -15.62 -0.68
C LEU A 113 8.12 -14.68 0.07
N SER A 114 8.37 -14.40 1.34
CA SER A 114 7.59 -13.41 2.10
C SER A 114 7.73 -12.02 1.51
N TYR A 115 8.94 -11.63 1.13
CA TYR A 115 9.21 -10.34 0.48
C TYR A 115 8.48 -10.22 -0.87
N ASP A 116 8.54 -11.25 -1.71
CA ASP A 116 7.85 -11.28 -3.01
C ASP A 116 6.31 -11.14 -2.84
N LYS A 117 5.75 -11.68 -1.77
CA LYS A 117 4.32 -11.49 -1.42
C LYS A 117 4.00 -10.05 -1.05
N VAL A 118 4.90 -9.35 -0.35
CA VAL A 118 4.75 -7.91 -0.08
C VAL A 118 4.66 -7.14 -1.38
N GLU A 119 5.62 -7.33 -2.27
CA GLU A 119 5.65 -6.64 -3.57
C GLU A 119 4.40 -6.93 -4.41
N ALA A 120 4.01 -8.19 -4.52
CA ALA A 120 2.82 -8.60 -5.27
C ALA A 120 1.54 -7.96 -4.71
N SER A 121 1.40 -7.93 -3.38
CA SER A 121 0.23 -7.32 -2.73
C SER A 121 0.16 -5.81 -2.94
N LEU A 122 1.30 -5.11 -2.91
CA LEU A 122 1.36 -3.67 -3.18
C LEU A 122 1.05 -3.33 -4.64
N VAL A 123 1.55 -4.13 -5.59
CA VAL A 123 1.21 -3.99 -7.01
C VAL A 123 -0.29 -4.18 -7.21
N GLN A 124 -0.87 -5.21 -6.62
CA GLN A 124 -2.31 -5.48 -6.70
C GLN A 124 -3.13 -4.35 -6.08
N ALA A 125 -2.71 -3.80 -4.92
CA ALA A 125 -3.35 -2.65 -4.32
C ALA A 125 -3.35 -1.43 -5.26
N GLY A 126 -2.23 -1.15 -5.93
CA GLY A 126 -2.12 -0.09 -6.91
C GLY A 126 -3.05 -0.25 -8.11
N GLU A 127 -3.16 -1.48 -8.64
CA GLU A 127 -4.09 -1.78 -9.75
C GLU A 127 -5.57 -1.61 -9.33
N LYS A 128 -5.92 -1.99 -8.12
CA LYS A 128 -7.28 -1.81 -7.59
C LYS A 128 -7.60 -0.39 -7.18
N PHE A 129 -6.58 0.39 -6.83
CA PHE A 129 -6.72 1.82 -6.51
C PHE A 129 -7.15 2.66 -7.72
N LYS A 130 -6.68 2.34 -8.92
CA LYS A 130 -6.99 3.09 -10.15
C LYS A 130 -8.50 3.25 -10.39
N PRO A 131 -9.32 2.19 -10.44
CA PRO A 131 -10.77 2.35 -10.61
C PRO A 131 -11.43 3.04 -9.42
N PHE A 132 -10.95 2.87 -8.20
CA PHE A 132 -11.43 3.61 -7.03
C PHE A 132 -11.23 5.12 -7.20
N LEU A 133 -10.03 5.55 -7.55
CA LEU A 133 -9.74 6.97 -7.81
C LEU A 133 -10.55 7.53 -8.98
N SER A 134 -10.71 6.76 -10.04
CA SER A 134 -11.54 7.14 -11.20
C SER A 134 -12.98 7.41 -10.76
N ASP A 135 -13.56 6.55 -9.95
CA ASP A 135 -14.91 6.75 -9.41
C ASP A 135 -15.01 8.05 -8.58
N LEU A 136 -14.02 8.32 -7.71
CA LEU A 136 -13.99 9.54 -6.89
C LEU A 136 -13.92 10.81 -7.76
N THR A 137 -13.04 10.82 -8.75
CA THR A 137 -12.86 11.98 -9.64
C THR A 137 -14.07 12.22 -10.54
N ASP A 138 -14.72 11.17 -11.00
CA ASP A 138 -15.95 11.29 -11.82
C ASP A 138 -17.13 11.81 -10.98
N ILE A 139 -17.28 11.35 -9.74
CA ILE A 139 -18.26 11.87 -8.79
C ILE A 139 -18.00 13.36 -8.52
N GLN A 140 -16.74 13.73 -8.27
CA GLN A 140 -16.34 15.11 -8.04
C GLN A 140 -16.73 16.03 -9.22
N LYS A 141 -16.46 15.58 -10.45
CA LYS A 141 -16.82 16.31 -11.66
C LYS A 141 -18.33 16.43 -11.87
N ALA A 142 -19.05 15.32 -11.67
CA ALA A 142 -20.50 15.30 -11.85
C ALA A 142 -21.21 16.25 -10.88
N LEU A 143 -20.77 16.29 -9.62
CA LEU A 143 -21.37 17.15 -8.61
C LEU A 143 -20.85 18.60 -8.64
N ALA A 144 -19.72 18.89 -9.28
CA ALA A 144 -19.19 20.25 -9.36
C ALA A 144 -20.18 21.25 -9.99
N THR A 145 -21.02 20.79 -10.89
CA THR A 145 -22.03 21.59 -11.60
C THR A 145 -23.46 21.31 -11.15
N ASP A 146 -23.69 20.26 -10.38
CA ASP A 146 -25.03 19.84 -9.93
C ASP A 146 -25.02 19.32 -8.50
N VAL A 147 -24.77 20.22 -7.54
CA VAL A 147 -24.80 19.90 -6.10
C VAL A 147 -26.23 19.95 -5.58
N THR A 148 -27.09 19.10 -6.12
CA THR A 148 -28.50 18.98 -5.77
C THR A 148 -28.85 17.54 -5.36
N ALA A 149 -30.06 17.35 -4.81
CA ALA A 149 -30.57 16.01 -4.51
C ALA A 149 -30.67 15.16 -5.80
N GLY A 150 -30.97 15.76 -6.95
CA GLY A 150 -30.97 15.08 -8.25
C GLY A 150 -29.57 14.65 -8.68
N GLY A 151 -28.56 15.52 -8.51
CA GLY A 151 -27.16 15.22 -8.78
C GLY A 151 -26.67 14.07 -7.90
N VAL A 152 -26.95 14.10 -6.58
CA VAL A 152 -26.60 13.01 -5.65
C VAL A 152 -27.30 11.71 -6.03
N LYS A 153 -28.56 11.75 -6.46
CA LYS A 153 -29.24 10.55 -6.96
C LYS A 153 -28.54 9.97 -8.20
N ALA A 154 -28.07 10.83 -9.11
CA ALA A 154 -27.39 10.41 -10.34
C ALA A 154 -26.10 9.67 -10.09
N ILE A 155 -25.34 10.01 -9.03
CA ILE A 155 -24.03 9.39 -8.73
C ILE A 155 -24.10 8.14 -7.84
N ARG A 156 -25.28 7.69 -7.41
CA ARG A 156 -25.43 6.55 -6.47
C ARG A 156 -24.81 5.26 -6.97
N GLY A 157 -24.91 4.98 -8.28
CA GLY A 157 -24.29 3.80 -8.88
C GLY A 157 -22.77 3.84 -8.76
N THR A 158 -22.17 4.99 -9.01
CA THR A 158 -20.71 5.21 -8.91
C THR A 158 -20.23 5.19 -7.45
N VAL A 159 -21.06 5.65 -6.49
CA VAL A 159 -20.77 5.51 -5.05
C VAL A 159 -20.70 4.04 -4.64
N LYS A 160 -21.60 3.19 -5.15
CA LYS A 160 -21.55 1.74 -4.91
C LYS A 160 -20.27 1.14 -5.50
N SER A 161 -19.90 1.55 -6.72
CA SER A 161 -18.65 1.12 -7.37
C SER A 161 -17.44 1.53 -6.55
N ALA A 162 -17.37 2.77 -6.06
CA ALA A 162 -16.28 3.25 -5.20
C ALA A 162 -16.15 2.42 -3.92
N ASN A 163 -17.27 2.12 -3.25
CA ASN A 163 -17.28 1.27 -2.05
C ASN A 163 -16.79 -0.15 -2.36
N TRP A 164 -17.22 -0.72 -3.48
CA TRP A 164 -16.77 -2.04 -3.94
C TRP A 164 -15.28 -2.06 -4.25
N ASN A 165 -14.79 -1.09 -5.02
CA ASN A 165 -13.37 -0.98 -5.35
C ASN A 165 -12.51 -0.76 -4.11
N HIS A 166 -12.99 0.02 -3.13
CA HIS A 166 -12.30 0.20 -1.85
C HIS A 166 -12.08 -1.12 -1.12
N GLN A 167 -13.02 -2.05 -1.13
CA GLN A 167 -12.86 -3.35 -0.48
C GLN A 167 -11.67 -4.13 -1.06
N PHE A 168 -11.50 -4.13 -2.38
CA PHE A 168 -10.37 -4.80 -3.02
C PHE A 168 -9.03 -4.14 -2.69
N VAL A 169 -8.98 -2.80 -2.70
CA VAL A 169 -7.77 -2.07 -2.27
C VAL A 169 -7.45 -2.40 -0.82
N ASN A 170 -8.43 -2.34 0.06
CA ASN A 170 -8.26 -2.60 1.49
C ASN A 170 -7.77 -4.02 1.76
N ASN A 171 -8.30 -5.02 1.06
CA ASN A 171 -7.86 -6.41 1.19
C ASN A 171 -6.40 -6.58 0.75
N SER A 172 -6.00 -5.99 -0.38
CA SER A 172 -4.62 -6.05 -0.88
C SER A 172 -3.66 -5.30 0.03
N VAL A 173 -4.05 -4.15 0.55
CA VAL A 173 -3.27 -3.36 1.52
C VAL A 173 -3.07 -4.14 2.82
N ASN A 174 -4.12 -4.75 3.36
CA ASN A 174 -4.02 -5.53 4.59
C ASN A 174 -3.13 -6.77 4.41
N ALA A 175 -3.18 -7.42 3.25
CA ALA A 175 -2.27 -8.52 2.92
C ALA A 175 -0.80 -8.05 2.90
N ALA A 176 -0.53 -6.90 2.27
CA ALA A 176 0.80 -6.30 2.25
C ALA A 176 1.29 -5.95 3.66
N LEU A 177 0.47 -5.29 4.47
CA LEU A 177 0.81 -4.90 5.84
C LEU A 177 1.14 -6.12 6.72
N LYS A 178 0.39 -7.20 6.58
CA LYS A 178 0.65 -8.45 7.30
C LYS A 178 2.00 -9.06 6.94
N GLU A 179 2.33 -9.13 5.66
CA GLU A 179 3.62 -9.66 5.21
C GLU A 179 4.78 -8.71 5.57
N MET A 180 4.59 -7.39 5.50
CA MET A 180 5.59 -6.41 5.96
C MET A 180 5.92 -6.60 7.45
N ALA A 181 4.91 -6.80 8.30
CA ALA A 181 5.12 -7.06 9.72
C ALA A 181 5.89 -8.37 9.96
N ARG A 182 5.61 -9.41 9.17
CA ARG A 182 6.38 -10.66 9.21
C ARG A 182 7.83 -10.46 8.79
N MET A 183 8.08 -9.67 7.74
CA MET A 183 9.41 -9.34 7.25
C MET A 183 10.21 -8.55 8.28
N GLU A 184 9.63 -7.52 8.89
CA GLU A 184 10.30 -6.76 9.95
C GLU A 184 10.76 -7.68 11.09
N LYS A 185 9.91 -8.62 11.49
CA LYS A 185 10.26 -9.62 12.51
C LYS A 185 11.35 -10.58 12.03
N ALA A 186 11.27 -11.05 10.78
CA ALA A 186 12.24 -11.98 10.21
C ALA A 186 13.63 -11.36 10.01
N LEU A 187 13.68 -10.04 9.73
CA LEU A 187 14.93 -9.28 9.55
C LEU A 187 15.43 -8.61 10.83
N SER A 188 14.71 -8.75 11.95
CA SER A 188 15.15 -8.22 13.23
C SER A 188 16.47 -8.89 13.68
N THR A 189 17.42 -8.07 14.12
CA THR A 189 18.68 -8.51 14.69
C THR A 189 18.59 -8.79 16.20
N GLU A 190 17.43 -8.51 16.81
CA GLU A 190 17.20 -8.75 18.23
C GLU A 190 16.84 -10.24 18.46
N ALA A 191 17.61 -10.90 19.31
CA ALA A 191 17.26 -12.22 19.80
C ALA A 191 16.13 -12.11 20.84
N LYS A 192 15.16 -13.03 20.79
CA LYS A 192 14.13 -13.17 21.81
C LYS A 192 14.57 -14.09 22.93
#